data_c6996b4c7ce08c808473412f26ba98a9
#
_entry.id   c6996b4c7ce08c808473412f26ba98a9
#
_cell.length_a   1.000
_cell.length_b   1.000
_cell.length_c   1.000
_cell.angle_alpha   90.00
_cell.angle_beta   90.00
_cell.angle_gamma   90.00
#
_symmetry.space_group_name_H-M   'P 1'
#
loop_
_entity.id
_entity.type
_entity.pdbx_description
1 polymer ?
#
loop_
_entity_poly.entity_id
_entity_poly.type
_entity_poly.pdbx_seq_one_letter_code
_entity_poly.pdbx_strand_id
1 'polypeptide(L)'
;MRRYLIFITAGLSLLMSAIDSTVVAVAFPNFTRELHTNVLWSAWTISIFFIAVTMTMPLAGNLTDSFGRKKVFLVSLMLFTGSSLACGLAPSIYALIAFRFLQGIGGACFLPTASGIVSDQFPENRETAIGLFSSIWSIGAVIGPNLGGWIVSQYSWRYIFYINVPIGVLLMGSTMLLLKERRIFTRPRVDLLGVALMSGSLLFLMFGLNLVGESFSTPSILLTALFVLVSLFLTLLFLRQEKRATAPILDIALLQSTPFVAANVSNLIIGVVSIGVFSFIPLYAISIHKLSTLMSGVILTPRSLGMAIAAAVTSFFLKRWGYRWPMVFGFGLSAVTTMALAPVLSLWGVTGVRWGTSETLAFLLLLNGIGGGAIFPAANNACIELMPEKVGTIVGLRNMFRNVGGALGVTLLTFILHVSSNRASGFTIVFIASGLTLLASIPFLFLMPAGRKAWGQARELT
;
A
#
# COMPACT_ATOMS: atom_id res chain seq x y z
N MET A 1 10.56 31.30 -5.56
CA MET A 1 11.63 30.29 -5.41
C MET A 1 11.43 29.40 -4.18
N ARG A 2 11.28 29.92 -2.97
CA ARG A 2 11.13 29.11 -1.72
C ARG A 2 9.97 28.10 -1.77
N ARG A 3 8.77 28.44 -2.28
CA ARG A 3 7.62 27.53 -2.37
C ARG A 3 7.90 26.29 -3.23
N TYR A 4 8.69 26.42 -4.31
CA TYR A 4 9.09 25.29 -5.15
C TYR A 4 10.10 24.38 -4.47
N LEU A 5 11.04 24.95 -3.69
CA LEU A 5 11.98 24.15 -2.88
C LEU A 5 11.25 23.36 -1.80
N ILE A 6 10.22 23.94 -1.17
CA ILE A 6 9.35 23.24 -0.22
C ILE A 6 8.60 22.10 -0.92
N PHE A 7 8.07 22.33 -2.13
CA PHE A 7 7.42 21.29 -2.93
C PHE A 7 8.38 20.14 -3.26
N ILE A 8 9.62 20.44 -3.66
CA ILE A 8 10.64 19.45 -3.94
C ILE A 8 10.99 18.66 -2.67
N THR A 9 11.16 19.33 -1.53
CA THR A 9 11.42 18.65 -0.24
C THR A 9 10.30 17.67 0.14
N ALA A 10 9.05 18.12 0.05
CA ALA A 10 7.87 17.30 0.27
C ALA A 10 7.79 16.15 -0.74
N GLY A 11 8.03 16.43 -2.02
CA GLY A 11 8.02 15.46 -3.11
C GLY A 11 9.09 14.37 -2.95
N LEU A 12 10.30 14.74 -2.58
CA LEU A 12 11.40 13.79 -2.34
C LEU A 12 11.14 12.89 -1.13
N SER A 13 10.46 13.36 -0.07
CA SER A 13 10.06 12.48 1.03
C SER A 13 9.06 11.42 0.60
N LEU A 14 8.10 11.81 -0.24
CA LEU A 14 7.12 10.87 -0.80
C LEU A 14 7.79 9.88 -1.76
N LEU A 15 8.72 10.35 -2.60
CA LEU A 15 9.50 9.51 -3.51
C LEU A 15 10.33 8.49 -2.73
N MET A 16 11.02 8.92 -1.66
CA MET A 16 11.81 8.06 -0.77
C MET A 16 10.93 6.96 -0.17
N SER A 17 9.75 7.30 0.36
CA SER A 17 8.81 6.33 0.91
C SER A 17 8.25 5.37 -0.15
N ALA A 18 7.97 5.86 -1.36
CA ALA A 18 7.49 5.05 -2.46
C ALA A 18 8.54 4.05 -2.96
N ILE A 19 9.81 4.48 -3.07
CA ILE A 19 10.94 3.60 -3.40
C ILE A 19 11.09 2.54 -2.31
N ASP A 20 11.15 2.95 -1.03
CA ASP A 20 11.34 2.04 0.10
C ASP A 20 10.24 0.97 0.17
N SER A 21 8.99 1.33 -0.09
CA SER A 21 7.86 0.38 -0.06
C SER A 21 7.92 -0.69 -1.15
N THR A 22 8.61 -0.43 -2.26
CA THR A 22 8.66 -1.32 -3.43
C THR A 22 10.00 -2.05 -3.57
N VAL A 23 11.09 -1.44 -3.12
CA VAL A 23 12.45 -1.99 -3.25
C VAL A 23 12.66 -3.28 -2.44
N VAL A 24 12.00 -3.40 -1.29
CA VAL A 24 12.12 -4.55 -0.36
C VAL A 24 11.67 -5.86 -1.02
N ALA A 25 10.66 -5.79 -1.90
CA ALA A 25 10.16 -6.97 -2.60
C ALA A 25 11.25 -7.65 -3.46
N VAL A 26 12.15 -6.87 -4.06
CA VAL A 26 13.26 -7.38 -4.89
C VAL A 26 14.37 -7.98 -4.03
N ALA A 27 14.60 -7.43 -2.84
CA ALA A 27 15.61 -7.91 -1.88
C ALA A 27 15.18 -9.17 -1.11
N PHE A 28 13.90 -9.53 -1.15
CA PHE A 28 13.28 -10.60 -0.40
C PHE A 28 14.04 -11.94 -0.46
N PRO A 29 14.42 -12.50 -1.63
CA PRO A 29 15.14 -13.77 -1.69
C PRO A 29 16.55 -13.69 -1.06
N ASN A 30 17.19 -12.51 -1.11
CA ASN A 30 18.55 -12.29 -0.63
C ASN A 30 18.62 -12.29 0.89
N PHE A 31 17.75 -11.52 1.57
CA PHE A 31 17.77 -11.52 3.03
C PHE A 31 17.16 -12.81 3.62
N THR A 32 16.22 -13.48 2.93
CA THR A 32 15.77 -14.83 3.33
C THR A 32 16.94 -15.80 3.44
N ARG A 33 17.85 -15.76 2.45
CA ARG A 33 19.04 -16.61 2.42
C ARG A 33 20.12 -16.15 3.42
N GLU A 34 20.43 -14.85 3.44
CA GLU A 34 21.55 -14.32 4.25
C GLU A 34 21.26 -14.30 5.76
N LEU A 35 20.00 -14.04 6.14
CA LEU A 35 19.58 -14.08 7.55
C LEU A 35 19.12 -15.48 8.00
N HIS A 36 19.38 -16.52 7.18
CA HIS A 36 19.05 -17.93 7.48
C HIS A 36 17.62 -18.12 7.98
N THR A 37 16.65 -17.52 7.28
CA THR A 37 15.25 -17.52 7.67
C THR A 37 14.37 -18.17 6.60
N ASN A 38 13.09 -18.34 6.87
CA ASN A 38 12.12 -18.84 5.91
C ASN A 38 11.35 -17.70 5.20
N VAL A 39 10.57 -18.07 4.19
CA VAL A 39 9.76 -17.15 3.40
C VAL A 39 8.73 -16.41 4.27
N LEU A 40 8.21 -17.10 5.29
CA LEU A 40 7.20 -16.58 6.19
C LEU A 40 7.72 -15.37 7.00
N TRP A 41 8.83 -15.56 7.72
CA TRP A 41 9.44 -14.47 8.51
C TRP A 41 9.94 -13.33 7.62
N SER A 42 10.43 -13.66 6.42
CA SER A 42 10.81 -12.63 5.45
C SER A 42 9.60 -11.81 4.98
N ALA A 43 8.43 -12.42 4.80
CA ALA A 43 7.21 -11.73 4.42
C ALA A 43 6.74 -10.73 5.50
N TRP A 44 7.04 -11.00 6.78
CA TRP A 44 6.76 -10.06 7.86
C TRP A 44 7.45 -8.70 7.69
N THR A 45 8.59 -8.63 7.02
CA THR A 45 9.26 -7.34 6.74
C THR A 45 8.41 -6.41 5.88
N ILE A 46 7.56 -6.97 5.02
CA ILE A 46 6.60 -6.24 4.20
C ILE A 46 5.31 -5.98 4.99
N SER A 47 4.73 -7.03 5.58
CA SER A 47 3.46 -6.94 6.30
C SER A 47 3.52 -5.97 7.46
N ILE A 48 4.55 -6.03 8.31
CA ILE A 48 4.69 -5.18 9.50
C ILE A 48 4.82 -3.69 9.15
N PHE A 49 5.50 -3.40 8.03
CA PHE A 49 5.59 -2.03 7.52
C PHE A 49 4.21 -1.50 7.13
N PHE A 50 3.43 -2.27 6.36
CA PHE A 50 2.07 -1.86 5.99
C PHE A 50 1.12 -1.79 7.18
N ILE A 51 1.25 -2.67 8.17
CA ILE A 51 0.51 -2.59 9.43
C ILE A 51 0.85 -1.28 10.14
N ALA A 52 2.14 -0.98 10.32
CA ALA A 52 2.60 0.24 10.97
C ALA A 52 2.10 1.51 10.24
N VAL A 53 2.16 1.52 8.91
CA VAL A 53 1.60 2.62 8.09
C VAL A 53 0.10 2.75 8.31
N THR A 54 -0.63 1.65 8.30
CA THR A 54 -2.10 1.64 8.45
C THR A 54 -2.54 2.17 9.80
N MET A 55 -1.84 1.77 10.86
CA MET A 55 -2.09 2.21 12.24
C MET A 55 -1.84 3.71 12.42
N THR A 56 -0.75 4.20 11.83
CA THR A 56 -0.27 5.56 12.07
C THR A 56 -0.92 6.59 11.15
N MET A 57 -1.36 6.19 9.96
CA MET A 57 -1.87 7.11 8.93
C MET A 57 -3.09 7.95 9.39
N PRO A 58 -4.11 7.41 10.09
CA PRO A 58 -5.21 8.20 10.63
C PRO A 58 -4.73 9.20 11.69
N LEU A 59 -3.70 8.82 12.48
CA LEU A 59 -3.10 9.70 13.48
C LEU A 59 -2.31 10.85 12.87
N ALA A 60 -1.63 10.59 11.77
CA ALA A 60 -0.73 11.55 11.15
C ALA A 60 -1.43 12.86 10.79
N GLY A 61 -2.69 12.81 10.32
CA GLY A 61 -3.52 13.98 10.08
C GLY A 61 -3.75 14.79 11.37
N ASN A 62 -4.26 14.11 12.41
CA ASN A 62 -4.54 14.74 13.70
C ASN A 62 -3.27 15.29 14.38
N LEU A 63 -2.15 14.55 14.33
CA LEU A 63 -0.86 15.01 14.86
C LEU A 63 -0.38 16.27 14.14
N THR A 64 -0.54 16.30 12.82
CA THR A 64 -0.14 17.43 11.97
C THR A 64 -0.93 18.69 12.31
N ASP A 65 -2.24 18.55 12.49
CA ASP A 65 -3.12 19.66 12.82
C ASP A 65 -2.90 20.16 14.25
N SER A 66 -2.39 19.30 15.13
CA SER A 66 -2.24 19.56 16.57
C SER A 66 -0.88 20.10 16.97
N PHE A 67 0.17 19.47 16.45
CA PHE A 67 1.57 19.79 16.82
C PHE A 67 2.29 20.64 15.78
N GLY A 68 1.65 20.90 14.63
CA GLY A 68 2.23 21.66 13.54
C GLY A 68 2.93 20.79 12.50
N ARG A 69 2.80 21.19 11.24
CA ARG A 69 3.28 20.41 10.10
C ARG A 69 4.80 20.22 10.10
N LYS A 70 5.56 21.29 10.45
CA LYS A 70 7.03 21.24 10.47
C LYS A 70 7.53 20.21 11.49
N LYS A 71 7.04 20.26 12.74
CA LYS A 71 7.47 19.35 13.81
C LYS A 71 7.15 17.90 13.47
N VAL A 72 5.89 17.62 13.08
CA VAL A 72 5.48 16.26 12.73
C VAL A 72 6.29 15.74 11.56
N PHE A 73 6.52 16.54 10.53
CA PHE A 73 7.33 16.16 9.39
C PHE A 73 8.79 15.86 9.74
N LEU A 74 9.41 16.69 10.60
CA LEU A 74 10.78 16.45 11.08
C LEU A 74 10.91 15.18 11.92
N VAL A 75 9.98 14.96 12.86
CA VAL A 75 9.98 13.74 13.69
C VAL A 75 9.80 12.51 12.80
N SER A 76 8.91 12.57 11.80
CA SER A 76 8.69 11.50 10.85
C SER A 76 9.93 11.20 10.01
N LEU A 77 10.63 12.24 9.52
CA LEU A 77 11.90 12.09 8.80
C LEU A 77 12.98 11.47 9.69
N MET A 78 13.12 11.92 10.94
CA MET A 78 14.09 11.36 11.89
C MET A 78 13.80 9.89 12.16
N LEU A 79 12.54 9.55 12.42
CA LEU A 79 12.13 8.18 12.71
C LEU A 79 12.34 7.26 11.49
N PHE A 80 11.92 7.70 10.29
CA PHE A 80 12.09 6.92 9.07
C PHE A 80 13.57 6.71 8.72
N THR A 81 14.37 7.77 8.78
CA THR A 81 15.80 7.74 8.44
C THR A 81 16.60 6.90 9.45
N GLY A 82 16.34 7.09 10.74
CA GLY A 82 17.01 6.33 11.80
C GLY A 82 16.66 4.85 11.77
N SER A 83 15.38 4.51 11.59
CA SER A 83 14.97 3.11 11.44
C SER A 83 15.43 2.50 10.11
N SER A 84 15.59 3.28 9.05
CA SER A 84 16.19 2.80 7.80
C SER A 84 17.66 2.41 7.98
N LEU A 85 18.43 3.25 8.69
CA LEU A 85 19.81 2.90 9.08
C LEU A 85 19.84 1.62 9.90
N ALA A 86 18.95 1.49 10.89
CA ALA A 86 18.84 0.29 11.73
C ALA A 86 18.44 -0.95 10.92
N CYS A 87 17.56 -0.85 9.91
CA CYS A 87 17.23 -1.93 8.99
C CYS A 87 18.47 -2.44 8.23
N GLY A 88 19.31 -1.53 7.74
CA GLY A 88 20.56 -1.90 7.05
C GLY A 88 21.58 -2.57 7.97
N LEU A 89 21.56 -2.24 9.27
CA LEU A 89 22.44 -2.83 10.30
C LEU A 89 21.83 -4.09 10.94
N ALA A 90 20.64 -4.53 10.54
CA ALA A 90 19.93 -5.63 11.21
C ALA A 90 20.74 -6.93 11.21
N PRO A 91 21.03 -7.54 12.40
CA PRO A 91 21.77 -8.78 12.52
C PRO A 91 20.88 -10.02 12.33
N SER A 92 19.55 -9.89 12.41
CA SER A 92 18.60 -10.97 12.30
C SER A 92 17.31 -10.51 11.66
N ILE A 93 16.51 -11.47 11.19
CA ILE A 93 15.18 -11.16 10.61
C ILE A 93 14.24 -10.50 11.62
N TYR A 94 14.30 -10.87 12.89
CA TYR A 94 13.47 -10.29 13.95
C TYR A 94 13.81 -8.81 14.20
N ALA A 95 15.11 -8.48 14.21
CA ALA A 95 15.56 -7.09 14.31
C ALA A 95 15.11 -6.29 13.09
N LEU A 96 15.23 -6.86 11.88
CA LEU A 96 14.76 -6.22 10.65
C LEU A 96 13.25 -5.94 10.71
N ILE A 97 12.44 -6.90 11.16
CA ILE A 97 10.99 -6.73 11.32
C ILE A 97 10.68 -5.59 12.31
N ALA A 98 11.36 -5.57 13.48
CA ALA A 98 11.16 -4.50 14.48
C ALA A 98 11.50 -3.12 13.92
N PHE A 99 12.62 -2.99 13.20
CA PHE A 99 13.02 -1.73 12.58
C PHE A 99 12.10 -1.32 11.43
N ARG A 100 11.57 -2.28 10.65
CA ARG A 100 10.55 -2.03 9.62
C ARG A 100 9.24 -1.50 10.21
N PHE A 101 8.85 -1.96 11.40
CA PHE A 101 7.71 -1.40 12.13
C PHE A 101 7.92 0.09 12.45
N LEU A 102 9.06 0.44 13.02
CA LEU A 102 9.41 1.84 13.33
C LEU A 102 9.49 2.71 12.05
N GLN A 103 10.08 2.16 10.99
CA GLN A 103 10.16 2.82 9.69
C GLN A 103 8.77 3.09 9.10
N GLY A 104 7.84 2.14 9.22
CA GLY A 104 6.45 2.28 8.81
C GLY A 104 5.71 3.40 9.55
N ILE A 105 5.95 3.55 10.87
CA ILE A 105 5.40 4.67 11.66
C ILE A 105 5.90 6.01 11.10
N GLY A 106 7.21 6.14 10.84
CA GLY A 106 7.78 7.35 10.25
C GLY A 106 7.21 7.66 8.86
N GLY A 107 7.20 6.65 7.98
CA GLY A 107 6.73 6.78 6.59
C GLY A 107 5.24 7.12 6.45
N ALA A 108 4.42 6.65 7.38
CA ALA A 108 2.97 6.89 7.38
C ALA A 108 2.59 8.38 7.44
N CYS A 109 3.43 9.20 8.08
CA CYS A 109 3.16 10.62 8.24
C CYS A 109 3.53 11.46 7.00
N PHE A 110 4.35 10.93 6.07
CA PHE A 110 4.82 11.73 4.93
C PHE A 110 3.68 12.21 4.05
N LEU A 111 2.81 11.31 3.59
CA LEU A 111 1.74 11.67 2.65
C LEU A 111 0.77 12.72 3.23
N PRO A 112 0.16 12.54 4.42
CA PRO A 112 -0.78 13.52 4.95
C PRO A 112 -0.10 14.85 5.31
N THR A 113 1.07 14.82 5.95
CA THR A 113 1.78 16.03 6.36
C THR A 113 2.30 16.82 5.16
N ALA A 114 2.94 16.13 4.20
CA ALA A 114 3.47 16.77 3.00
C ALA A 114 2.37 17.30 2.08
N SER A 115 1.23 16.60 1.96
CA SER A 115 0.05 17.12 1.24
C SER A 115 -0.46 18.42 1.86
N GLY A 116 -0.50 18.48 3.19
CA GLY A 116 -0.82 19.71 3.92
C GLY A 116 0.17 20.84 3.66
N ILE A 117 1.48 20.54 3.71
CA ILE A 117 2.54 21.51 3.41
C ILE A 117 2.40 22.07 1.98
N VAL A 118 2.22 21.17 1.00
CA VAL A 118 2.03 21.57 -0.42
C VAL A 118 0.78 22.43 -0.59
N SER A 119 -0.32 22.03 0.02
CA SER A 119 -1.58 22.78 -0.01
C SER A 119 -1.42 24.22 0.50
N ASP A 120 -0.64 24.43 1.57
CA ASP A 120 -0.39 25.77 2.13
C ASP A 120 0.50 26.64 1.23
N GLN A 121 1.40 26.04 0.46
CA GLN A 121 2.32 26.77 -0.40
C GLN A 121 1.68 27.19 -1.73
N PHE A 122 0.61 26.53 -2.16
CA PHE A 122 -0.05 26.75 -3.45
C PHE A 122 -1.57 26.93 -3.31
N PRO A 123 -2.03 27.96 -2.56
CA PRO A 123 -3.47 28.14 -2.30
C PRO A 123 -4.28 28.41 -3.58
N GLU A 124 -3.70 29.10 -4.55
CA GLU A 124 -4.34 29.46 -5.82
C GLU A 124 -4.51 28.25 -6.77
N ASN A 125 -3.54 27.30 -6.74
CA ASN A 125 -3.49 26.14 -7.62
C ASN A 125 -3.40 24.83 -6.83
N ARG A 126 -4.15 24.75 -5.73
CA ARG A 126 -4.08 23.64 -4.75
C ARG A 126 -4.30 22.27 -5.40
N GLU A 127 -5.34 22.13 -6.22
CA GLU A 127 -5.69 20.87 -6.88
C GLU A 127 -4.58 20.36 -7.78
N THR A 128 -4.02 21.24 -8.61
CA THR A 128 -2.90 20.93 -9.51
C THR A 128 -1.66 20.54 -8.73
N ALA A 129 -1.33 21.29 -7.67
CA ALA A 129 -0.16 21.02 -6.85
C ALA A 129 -0.28 19.67 -6.13
N ILE A 130 -1.43 19.34 -5.55
CA ILE A 130 -1.69 18.05 -4.90
C ILE A 130 -1.70 16.92 -5.94
N GLY A 131 -2.25 17.14 -7.13
CA GLY A 131 -2.23 16.18 -8.22
C GLY A 131 -0.81 15.81 -8.66
N LEU A 132 0.04 16.83 -8.92
CA LEU A 132 1.45 16.66 -9.25
C LEU A 132 2.23 15.98 -8.10
N PHE A 133 1.98 16.39 -6.87
CA PHE A 133 2.59 15.77 -5.69
C PHE A 133 2.23 14.27 -5.59
N SER A 134 0.97 13.93 -5.80
CA SER A 134 0.51 12.53 -5.73
C SER A 134 1.10 11.66 -6.84
N SER A 135 1.41 12.23 -8.02
CA SER A 135 2.04 11.49 -9.13
C SER A 135 3.47 11.03 -8.81
N ILE A 136 4.14 11.67 -7.85
CA ILE A 136 5.50 11.31 -7.40
C ILE A 136 5.51 9.88 -6.84
N TRP A 137 4.44 9.43 -6.18
CA TRP A 137 4.32 8.05 -5.72
C TRP A 137 4.46 7.03 -6.86
N SER A 138 3.80 7.29 -8.00
CA SER A 138 3.89 6.42 -9.17
C SER A 138 5.30 6.37 -9.75
N ILE A 139 6.01 7.50 -9.74
CA ILE A 139 7.42 7.58 -10.17
C ILE A 139 8.30 6.72 -9.26
N GLY A 140 8.12 6.82 -7.94
CA GLY A 140 8.82 5.98 -6.96
C GLY A 140 8.55 4.50 -7.14
N ALA A 141 7.30 4.13 -7.46
CA ALA A 141 6.93 2.74 -7.73
C ALA A 141 7.59 2.16 -9.00
N VAL A 142 7.92 3.01 -9.98
CA VAL A 142 8.72 2.62 -11.17
C VAL A 142 10.19 2.46 -10.80
N ILE A 143 10.74 3.44 -10.08
CA ILE A 143 12.18 3.49 -9.77
C ILE A 143 12.56 2.40 -8.77
N GLY A 144 11.73 2.13 -7.77
CA GLY A 144 12.06 1.26 -6.63
C GLY A 144 12.56 -0.14 -7.04
N PRO A 145 11.77 -0.93 -7.79
CA PRO A 145 12.20 -2.28 -8.18
C PRO A 145 13.46 -2.30 -9.04
N ASN A 146 13.62 -1.33 -9.96
CA ASN A 146 14.82 -1.23 -10.82
C ASN A 146 16.06 -0.89 -9.99
N LEU A 147 15.95 0.14 -9.14
CA LEU A 147 17.03 0.55 -8.25
C LEU A 147 17.37 -0.56 -7.26
N GLY A 148 16.35 -1.23 -6.72
CA GLY A 148 16.52 -2.39 -5.84
C GLY A 148 17.22 -3.55 -6.52
N GLY A 149 16.80 -3.91 -7.73
CA GLY A 149 17.41 -4.95 -8.53
C GLY A 149 18.89 -4.67 -8.81
N TRP A 150 19.21 -3.41 -9.18
CA TRP A 150 20.59 -2.99 -9.40
C TRP A 150 21.43 -3.01 -8.13
N ILE A 151 20.93 -2.41 -7.02
CA ILE A 151 21.64 -2.38 -5.74
C ILE A 151 21.93 -3.81 -5.24
N VAL A 152 20.90 -4.68 -5.23
CA VAL A 152 21.04 -6.05 -4.70
C VAL A 152 21.93 -6.93 -5.59
N SER A 153 21.98 -6.65 -6.91
CA SER A 153 22.84 -7.40 -7.82
C SER A 153 24.32 -7.01 -7.74
N GLN A 154 24.64 -5.74 -7.43
CA GLN A 154 26.01 -5.23 -7.38
C GLN A 154 26.60 -5.18 -5.97
N TYR A 155 25.73 -5.01 -4.97
CA TYR A 155 26.10 -4.80 -3.58
C TYR A 155 25.32 -5.77 -2.66
N SER A 156 25.08 -5.38 -1.42
CA SER A 156 24.23 -6.10 -0.46
C SER A 156 22.82 -5.52 -0.44
N TRP A 157 21.82 -6.34 -0.12
CA TRP A 157 20.44 -5.90 0.15
C TRP A 157 20.37 -4.79 1.22
N ARG A 158 21.34 -4.70 2.11
CA ARG A 158 21.41 -3.67 3.15
C ARG A 158 21.44 -2.25 2.58
N TYR A 159 22.01 -2.07 1.40
CA TYR A 159 22.12 -0.76 0.75
C TYR A 159 20.78 -0.21 0.27
N ILE A 160 19.73 -1.05 0.10
CA ILE A 160 18.38 -0.53 -0.18
C ILE A 160 17.84 0.33 0.96
N PHE A 161 18.30 0.08 2.18
CA PHE A 161 17.95 0.88 3.35
C PHE A 161 18.92 2.05 3.54
N TYR A 162 20.21 1.84 3.33
CA TYR A 162 21.22 2.90 3.51
C TYR A 162 21.02 4.08 2.56
N ILE A 163 20.47 3.89 1.37
CA ILE A 163 20.19 4.98 0.42
C ILE A 163 19.22 6.03 0.99
N ASN A 164 18.32 5.63 1.90
CA ASN A 164 17.39 6.53 2.55
C ASN A 164 18.09 7.48 3.54
N VAL A 165 19.26 7.12 4.06
CA VAL A 165 19.94 7.89 5.10
C VAL A 165 20.43 9.25 4.59
N PRO A 166 21.25 9.34 3.52
CA PRO A 166 21.67 10.64 2.99
C PRO A 166 20.49 11.49 2.52
N ILE A 167 19.48 10.88 1.89
CA ILE A 167 18.28 11.58 1.44
C ILE A 167 17.53 12.15 2.64
N GLY A 168 17.30 11.35 3.69
CA GLY A 168 16.60 11.77 4.89
C GLY A 168 17.32 12.90 5.63
N VAL A 169 18.64 12.86 5.74
CA VAL A 169 19.44 13.94 6.33
C VAL A 169 19.31 15.24 5.55
N LEU A 170 19.38 15.18 4.21
CA LEU A 170 19.16 16.34 3.34
C LEU A 170 17.75 16.91 3.51
N LEU A 171 16.72 16.05 3.58
CA LEU A 171 15.33 16.47 3.77
C LEU A 171 15.09 17.10 5.14
N MET A 172 15.73 16.58 6.19
CA MET A 172 15.69 17.21 7.54
C MET A 172 16.29 18.61 7.52
N GLY A 173 17.48 18.76 6.94
CA GLY A 173 18.13 20.07 6.78
C GLY A 173 17.27 21.06 5.98
N SER A 174 16.75 20.63 4.81
CA SER A 174 15.86 21.44 3.98
C SER A 174 14.58 21.84 4.73
N THR A 175 14.00 20.91 5.49
CA THR A 175 12.79 21.18 6.29
C THR A 175 13.06 22.19 7.39
N MET A 176 14.19 22.09 8.09
CA MET A 176 14.59 23.04 9.14
C MET A 176 14.74 24.44 8.59
N LEU A 177 15.37 24.59 7.41
CA LEU A 177 15.69 25.88 6.80
C LEU A 177 14.49 26.50 6.07
N LEU A 178 13.70 25.69 5.37
CA LEU A 178 12.68 26.20 4.48
C LEU A 178 11.29 26.31 5.12
N LEU A 179 10.90 25.39 6.01
CA LEU A 179 9.56 25.42 6.61
C LEU A 179 9.53 26.34 7.85
N LYS A 180 8.56 27.25 7.86
CA LYS A 180 8.22 28.01 9.06
C LYS A 180 7.16 27.26 9.87
N GLU A 181 7.33 27.24 11.19
CA GLU A 181 6.29 26.70 12.08
C GLU A 181 5.05 27.60 12.01
N ARG A 182 3.90 27.00 11.81
CA ARG A 182 2.62 27.69 11.92
C ARG A 182 2.09 27.47 13.32
N ARG A 183 1.90 28.51 14.11
CA ARG A 183 1.28 28.38 15.44
C ARG A 183 -0.14 27.88 15.28
N ILE A 184 -0.45 26.77 15.93
CA ILE A 184 -1.78 26.16 15.96
C ILE A 184 -2.34 26.37 17.35
N PHE A 185 -3.56 26.90 17.43
CA PHE A 185 -4.20 27.27 18.68
C PHE A 185 -5.19 26.21 19.21
N THR A 186 -5.36 25.10 18.49
CA THR A 186 -6.30 24.06 18.87
C THR A 186 -5.61 22.93 19.62
N ARG A 187 -6.14 22.54 20.78
CA ARG A 187 -5.68 21.34 21.48
C ARG A 187 -6.13 20.09 20.72
N PRO A 188 -5.21 19.17 20.45
CA PRO A 188 -5.55 17.93 19.75
C PRO A 188 -6.48 17.06 20.60
N ARG A 189 -7.56 16.61 19.98
CA ARG A 189 -8.34 15.49 20.51
C ARG A 189 -8.06 14.30 19.61
N VAL A 190 -7.12 13.46 20.02
CA VAL A 190 -6.80 12.21 19.33
C VAL A 190 -7.37 11.07 20.15
N ASP A 191 -8.19 10.22 19.57
CA ASP A 191 -8.65 9.01 20.22
C ASP A 191 -7.53 7.95 20.24
N LEU A 192 -6.57 8.14 21.19
CA LEU A 192 -5.45 7.20 21.36
C LEU A 192 -5.93 5.78 21.70
N LEU A 193 -7.07 5.66 22.41
CA LEU A 193 -7.64 4.36 22.74
C LEU A 193 -8.20 3.67 21.49
N GLY A 194 -8.95 4.40 20.66
CA GLY A 194 -9.43 3.88 19.37
C GLY A 194 -8.31 3.40 18.48
N VAL A 195 -7.21 4.20 18.39
CA VAL A 195 -6.01 3.79 17.65
C VAL A 195 -5.39 2.52 18.22
N ALA A 196 -5.20 2.43 19.53
CA ALA A 196 -4.60 1.26 20.17
C ALA A 196 -5.45 0.00 19.94
N LEU A 197 -6.79 0.12 20.03
CA LEU A 197 -7.72 -0.98 19.79
C LEU A 197 -7.69 -1.44 18.32
N MET A 198 -7.73 -0.51 17.35
CA MET A 198 -7.64 -0.82 15.93
C MET A 198 -6.30 -1.48 15.59
N SER A 199 -5.22 -0.91 16.10
CA SER A 199 -3.86 -1.41 15.88
C SER A 199 -3.67 -2.81 16.46
N GLY A 200 -4.09 -3.00 17.70
CA GLY A 200 -4.05 -4.30 18.37
C GLY A 200 -4.86 -5.34 17.63
N SER A 201 -6.07 -4.99 17.17
CA SER A 201 -6.89 -5.88 16.35
C SER A 201 -6.18 -6.36 15.09
N LEU A 202 -5.58 -5.44 14.33
CA LEU A 202 -4.84 -5.79 13.12
C LEU A 202 -3.60 -6.64 13.41
N LEU A 203 -2.84 -6.31 14.46
CA LEU A 203 -1.68 -7.09 14.85
C LEU A 203 -2.06 -8.53 15.21
N PHE A 204 -3.06 -8.72 16.08
CA PHE A 204 -3.50 -10.07 16.47
C PHE A 204 -4.04 -10.86 15.28
N LEU A 205 -4.79 -10.23 14.36
CA LEU A 205 -5.25 -10.89 13.14
C LEU A 205 -4.07 -11.37 12.29
N MET A 206 -3.08 -10.52 12.05
CA MET A 206 -1.93 -10.86 11.23
C MET A 206 -1.05 -11.95 11.88
N PHE A 207 -0.81 -11.84 13.19
CA PHE A 207 -0.09 -12.89 13.94
C PHE A 207 -0.82 -14.23 13.87
N GLY A 208 -2.14 -14.24 14.08
CA GLY A 208 -2.93 -15.47 13.99
C GLY A 208 -2.82 -16.14 12.63
N LEU A 209 -3.04 -15.36 11.55
CA LEU A 209 -2.95 -15.90 10.19
C LEU A 209 -1.54 -16.43 9.86
N ASN A 210 -0.50 -15.79 10.43
CA ASN A 210 0.89 -16.21 10.18
C ASN A 210 1.24 -17.54 10.86
N LEU A 211 0.72 -17.79 12.07
CA LEU A 211 0.95 -19.05 12.80
C LEU A 211 0.44 -20.27 12.04
N VAL A 212 -0.73 -20.19 11.40
CA VAL A 212 -1.23 -21.26 10.52
C VAL A 212 -0.30 -21.45 9.32
N GLY A 213 0.32 -20.39 8.83
CA GLY A 213 1.32 -20.45 7.75
C GLY A 213 2.59 -21.22 8.13
N GLU A 214 2.96 -21.26 9.41
CA GLU A 214 4.17 -21.99 9.87
C GLU A 214 3.97 -23.49 10.00
N SER A 215 2.83 -23.91 10.56
CA SER A 215 2.55 -25.33 10.75
C SER A 215 1.04 -25.58 10.88
N PHE A 216 0.56 -26.62 10.20
CA PHE A 216 -0.81 -27.16 10.37
C PHE A 216 -0.85 -28.13 11.55
N SER A 217 -0.47 -27.67 12.73
CA SER A 217 -0.59 -28.47 13.96
C SER A 217 -1.82 -28.02 14.75
N THR A 218 -2.41 -28.92 15.52
CA THR A 218 -3.54 -28.57 16.40
C THR A 218 -3.26 -27.38 17.30
N PRO A 219 -2.07 -27.28 17.95
CA PRO A 219 -1.72 -26.09 18.74
C PRO A 219 -1.71 -24.80 17.93
N SER A 220 -1.18 -24.80 16.69
CA SER A 220 -1.13 -23.60 15.84
C SER A 220 -2.52 -23.16 15.42
N ILE A 221 -3.41 -24.10 15.09
CA ILE A 221 -4.81 -23.80 14.74
C ILE A 221 -5.55 -23.20 15.94
N LEU A 222 -5.39 -23.78 17.15
CA LEU A 222 -6.02 -23.26 18.37
C LEU A 222 -5.50 -21.86 18.72
N LEU A 223 -4.19 -21.64 18.61
CA LEU A 223 -3.59 -20.34 18.88
C LEU A 223 -4.02 -19.29 17.84
N THR A 224 -4.13 -19.69 16.59
CA THR A 224 -4.70 -18.83 15.53
C THR A 224 -6.15 -18.46 15.83
N ALA A 225 -6.97 -19.43 16.19
CA ALA A 225 -8.36 -19.18 16.57
C ALA A 225 -8.43 -18.19 17.76
N LEU A 226 -7.58 -18.37 18.77
CA LEU A 226 -7.48 -17.45 19.89
C LEU A 226 -7.12 -16.03 19.43
N PHE A 227 -6.11 -15.87 18.58
CA PHE A 227 -5.70 -14.55 18.08
C PHE A 227 -6.78 -13.90 17.21
N VAL A 228 -7.49 -14.67 16.37
CA VAL A 228 -8.64 -14.18 15.61
C VAL A 228 -9.77 -13.74 16.54
N LEU A 229 -10.06 -14.49 17.59
CA LEU A 229 -11.06 -14.10 18.59
C LEU A 229 -10.65 -12.82 19.35
N VAL A 230 -9.38 -12.71 19.74
CA VAL A 230 -8.85 -11.47 20.35
C VAL A 230 -8.96 -10.30 19.39
N SER A 231 -8.60 -10.48 18.12
CA SER A 231 -8.76 -9.48 17.08
C SER A 231 -10.21 -9.03 16.95
N LEU A 232 -11.14 -9.97 16.86
CA LEU A 232 -12.56 -9.67 16.77
C LEU A 232 -13.07 -8.92 18.01
N PHE A 233 -12.66 -9.33 19.20
CA PHE A 233 -12.98 -8.64 20.45
C PHE A 233 -12.47 -7.21 20.47
N LEU A 234 -11.19 -6.99 20.08
CA LEU A 234 -10.61 -5.65 19.99
C LEU A 234 -11.32 -4.79 18.92
N THR A 235 -11.73 -5.40 17.81
CA THR A 235 -12.55 -4.71 16.78
C THR A 235 -13.89 -4.27 17.34
N LEU A 236 -14.57 -5.12 18.13
CA LEU A 236 -15.83 -4.77 18.76
C LEU A 236 -15.66 -3.65 19.81
N LEU A 237 -14.57 -3.69 20.58
CA LEU A 237 -14.24 -2.62 21.52
C LEU A 237 -13.92 -1.31 20.77
N PHE A 238 -13.18 -1.38 19.66
CA PHE A 238 -12.91 -0.24 18.78
C PHE A 238 -14.19 0.39 18.28
N LEU A 239 -15.14 -0.39 17.74
CA LEU A 239 -16.42 0.10 17.25
C LEU A 239 -17.28 0.72 18.37
N ARG A 240 -17.19 0.18 19.59
CA ARG A 240 -17.87 0.78 20.77
C ARG A 240 -17.21 2.09 21.17
N GLN A 241 -15.89 2.16 21.15
CA GLN A 241 -15.12 3.37 21.45
C GLN A 241 -15.43 4.48 20.46
N GLU A 242 -15.43 4.17 19.16
CA GLU A 242 -15.74 5.12 18.09
C GLU A 242 -17.12 5.78 18.24
N LYS A 243 -18.13 5.01 18.75
CA LYS A 243 -19.47 5.58 19.06
C LYS A 243 -19.46 6.61 20.18
N ARG A 244 -18.45 6.59 21.05
CA ARG A 244 -18.34 7.45 22.23
C ARG A 244 -17.27 8.53 22.08
N ALA A 245 -16.36 8.36 21.11
CA ALA A 245 -15.25 9.26 20.90
C ALA A 245 -15.73 10.66 20.45
N THR A 246 -15.16 11.70 21.06
CA THR A 246 -15.42 13.09 20.65
C THR A 246 -14.75 13.46 19.33
N ALA A 247 -13.74 12.69 18.91
CA ALA A 247 -13.02 12.84 17.64
C ALA A 247 -12.77 11.43 17.06
N PRO A 248 -13.83 10.78 16.53
CA PRO A 248 -13.71 9.41 16.02
C PRO A 248 -12.78 9.34 14.82
N ILE A 249 -12.02 8.27 14.73
CA ILE A 249 -11.14 7.94 13.57
C ILE A 249 -12.02 7.52 12.39
N LEU A 250 -13.06 6.74 12.70
CA LEU A 250 -14.01 6.20 11.73
C LEU A 250 -15.42 6.63 12.10
N ASP A 251 -16.05 7.44 11.26
CA ASP A 251 -17.47 7.75 11.42
C ASP A 251 -18.30 6.49 11.14
N ILE A 252 -18.92 5.96 12.19
CA ILE A 252 -19.69 4.70 12.11
C ILE A 252 -20.89 4.83 11.18
N ALA A 253 -21.46 6.04 11.04
CA ALA A 253 -22.55 6.28 10.09
C ALA A 253 -22.13 5.95 8.65
N LEU A 254 -20.84 6.15 8.30
CA LEU A 254 -20.31 5.78 6.99
C LEU A 254 -20.33 4.26 6.74
N LEU A 255 -20.14 3.45 7.79
CA LEU A 255 -20.18 1.98 7.66
C LEU A 255 -21.61 1.47 7.35
N GLN A 256 -22.62 2.27 7.56
CA GLN A 256 -24.02 1.93 7.20
C GLN A 256 -24.33 2.31 5.74
N SER A 257 -23.51 3.15 5.13
CA SER A 257 -23.68 3.57 3.75
C SER A 257 -23.21 2.45 2.79
N THR A 258 -24.15 1.86 2.04
CA THR A 258 -23.85 0.81 1.04
C THR A 258 -22.75 1.24 0.05
N PRO A 259 -22.76 2.47 -0.52
CA PRO A 259 -21.71 2.91 -1.43
C PRO A 259 -20.33 2.99 -0.75
N PHE A 260 -20.27 3.43 0.50
CA PHE A 260 -19.00 3.51 1.25
C PHE A 260 -18.42 2.11 1.52
N VAL A 261 -19.27 1.18 1.96
CA VAL A 261 -18.87 -0.21 2.21
C VAL A 261 -18.39 -0.87 0.93
N ALA A 262 -19.16 -0.73 -0.17
CA ALA A 262 -18.78 -1.28 -1.47
C ALA A 262 -17.43 -0.73 -1.98
N ALA A 263 -17.20 0.58 -1.82
CA ALA A 263 -15.96 1.23 -2.20
C ALA A 263 -14.76 0.70 -1.38
N ASN A 264 -14.92 0.53 -0.06
CA ASN A 264 -13.83 0.11 0.80
C ASN A 264 -13.57 -1.41 0.74
N VAL A 265 -14.60 -2.23 0.55
CA VAL A 265 -14.43 -3.67 0.24
C VAL A 265 -13.65 -3.82 -1.07
N SER A 266 -13.99 -3.07 -2.11
CA SER A 266 -13.23 -3.07 -3.36
C SER A 266 -11.78 -2.61 -3.16
N ASN A 267 -11.53 -1.59 -2.31
CA ASN A 267 -10.17 -1.14 -1.97
C ASN A 267 -9.39 -2.20 -1.20
N LEU A 268 -10.02 -2.93 -0.29
CA LEU A 268 -9.41 -4.04 0.45
C LEU A 268 -8.97 -5.14 -0.53
N ILE A 269 -9.85 -5.54 -1.45
CA ILE A 269 -9.55 -6.56 -2.47
C ILE A 269 -8.41 -6.10 -3.39
N ILE A 270 -8.43 -4.83 -3.83
CA ILE A 270 -7.31 -4.25 -4.59
C ILE A 270 -6.03 -4.33 -3.77
N GLY A 271 -6.08 -4.06 -2.47
CA GLY A 271 -4.95 -4.16 -1.56
C GLY A 271 -4.37 -5.59 -1.53
N VAL A 272 -5.22 -6.60 -1.36
CA VAL A 272 -4.82 -8.02 -1.37
C VAL A 272 -4.03 -8.34 -2.63
N VAL A 273 -4.50 -7.94 -3.78
CA VAL A 273 -3.86 -8.25 -5.06
C VAL A 273 -2.70 -7.31 -5.36
N SER A 274 -2.92 -5.98 -5.40
CA SER A 274 -1.93 -5.02 -5.88
C SER A 274 -0.75 -4.81 -4.93
N ILE A 275 -0.93 -4.97 -3.64
CA ILE A 275 0.15 -4.89 -2.64
C ILE A 275 0.58 -6.31 -2.26
N GLY A 276 -0.36 -7.16 -1.83
CA GLY A 276 -0.06 -8.49 -1.34
C GLY A 276 0.60 -9.37 -2.40
N VAL A 277 -0.17 -9.74 -3.42
CA VAL A 277 0.29 -10.70 -4.45
C VAL A 277 1.46 -10.15 -5.27
N PHE A 278 1.39 -8.88 -5.70
CA PHE A 278 2.43 -8.30 -6.54
C PHE A 278 3.76 -8.04 -5.82
N SER A 279 3.79 -7.99 -4.48
CA SER A 279 5.06 -7.96 -3.73
C SER A 279 5.88 -9.23 -3.91
N PHE A 280 5.28 -10.32 -4.34
CA PHE A 280 5.96 -11.60 -4.57
C PHE A 280 6.33 -11.88 -6.03
N ILE A 281 6.03 -10.98 -6.96
CA ILE A 281 6.44 -11.13 -8.36
C ILE A 281 7.94 -11.31 -8.52
N PRO A 282 8.83 -10.58 -7.80
CA PRO A 282 10.27 -10.86 -7.88
C PRO A 282 10.63 -12.26 -7.43
N LEU A 283 10.03 -12.74 -6.32
CA LEU A 283 10.24 -14.12 -5.86
C LEU A 283 9.76 -15.14 -6.89
N TYR A 284 8.59 -14.91 -7.50
CA TYR A 284 8.04 -15.73 -8.57
C TYR A 284 9.00 -15.80 -9.77
N ALA A 285 9.46 -14.64 -10.25
CA ALA A 285 10.38 -14.53 -11.36
C ALA A 285 11.71 -15.27 -11.13
N ILE A 286 12.28 -15.15 -9.92
CA ILE A 286 13.53 -15.82 -9.55
C ILE A 286 13.33 -17.32 -9.34
N SER A 287 12.31 -17.70 -8.55
CA SER A 287 12.14 -19.10 -8.12
C SER A 287 11.60 -20.03 -9.22
N ILE A 288 10.67 -19.54 -10.03
CA ILE A 288 9.99 -20.33 -11.07
C ILE A 288 10.67 -20.15 -12.43
N HIS A 289 10.90 -18.89 -12.83
CA HIS A 289 11.44 -18.59 -14.15
C HIS A 289 12.96 -18.46 -14.19
N LYS A 290 13.65 -18.58 -13.04
CA LYS A 290 15.11 -18.54 -12.92
C LYS A 290 15.73 -17.23 -13.45
N LEU A 291 14.97 -16.13 -13.41
CA LEU A 291 15.46 -14.83 -13.80
C LEU A 291 16.46 -14.29 -12.76
N SER A 292 17.38 -13.43 -13.21
CA SER A 292 18.31 -12.76 -12.30
C SER A 292 17.58 -11.77 -11.39
N THR A 293 18.20 -11.41 -10.26
CA THR A 293 17.66 -10.42 -9.33
C THR A 293 17.40 -9.08 -10.02
N LEU A 294 18.32 -8.64 -10.89
CA LEU A 294 18.14 -7.43 -11.67
C LEU A 294 16.90 -7.52 -12.59
N MET A 295 16.78 -8.61 -13.36
CA MET A 295 15.67 -8.80 -14.29
C MET A 295 14.33 -8.90 -13.52
N SER A 296 14.30 -9.49 -12.32
CA SER A 296 13.10 -9.55 -11.49
C SER A 296 12.58 -8.17 -11.06
N GLY A 297 13.46 -7.18 -10.96
CA GLY A 297 13.08 -5.78 -10.77
C GLY A 297 12.61 -5.11 -12.07
N VAL A 298 13.36 -5.30 -13.15
CA VAL A 298 13.10 -4.69 -14.46
C VAL A 298 11.73 -5.08 -15.01
N ILE A 299 11.30 -6.34 -14.86
CA ILE A 299 9.97 -6.79 -15.34
C ILE A 299 8.79 -6.08 -14.65
N LEU A 300 8.99 -5.42 -13.52
CA LEU A 300 7.94 -4.62 -12.85
C LEU A 300 7.78 -3.21 -13.44
N THR A 301 8.77 -2.73 -14.21
CA THR A 301 8.75 -1.41 -14.84
C THR A 301 7.56 -1.21 -15.78
N PRO A 302 7.26 -2.13 -16.72
CA PRO A 302 6.10 -2.02 -17.60
C PRO A 302 4.79 -1.90 -16.83
N ARG A 303 4.63 -2.63 -15.70
CA ARG A 303 3.45 -2.51 -14.84
C ARG A 303 3.28 -1.09 -14.30
N SER A 304 4.35 -0.53 -13.76
CA SER A 304 4.31 0.80 -13.16
C SER A 304 4.07 1.89 -14.21
N LEU A 305 4.67 1.76 -15.40
CA LEU A 305 4.41 2.65 -16.54
C LEU A 305 2.96 2.55 -17.03
N GLY A 306 2.45 1.34 -17.21
CA GLY A 306 1.05 1.10 -17.58
C GLY A 306 0.08 1.72 -16.57
N MET A 307 0.39 1.57 -15.28
CA MET A 307 -0.39 2.16 -14.19
C MET A 307 -0.38 3.70 -14.23
N ALA A 308 0.80 4.31 -14.44
CA ALA A 308 0.92 5.77 -14.51
C ALA A 308 0.18 6.36 -15.71
N ILE A 309 0.36 5.79 -16.90
CA ILE A 309 -0.31 6.23 -18.14
C ILE A 309 -1.82 6.07 -18.01
N ALA A 310 -2.29 4.89 -17.61
CA ALA A 310 -3.73 4.62 -17.48
C ALA A 310 -4.37 5.49 -16.38
N ALA A 311 -3.68 5.77 -15.27
CA ALA A 311 -4.15 6.67 -14.23
C ALA A 311 -4.30 8.11 -14.74
N ALA A 312 -3.34 8.61 -15.53
CA ALA A 312 -3.43 9.93 -16.16
C ALA A 312 -4.61 10.02 -17.13
N VAL A 313 -4.74 9.05 -18.05
CA VAL A 313 -5.85 8.97 -19.01
C VAL A 313 -7.19 8.89 -18.28
N THR A 314 -7.32 8.00 -17.31
CA THR A 314 -8.56 7.85 -16.53
C THR A 314 -8.91 9.14 -15.80
N SER A 315 -7.95 9.79 -15.15
CA SER A 315 -8.18 11.06 -14.44
C SER A 315 -8.68 12.16 -15.37
N PHE A 316 -8.13 12.24 -16.58
CA PHE A 316 -8.54 13.22 -17.58
C PHE A 316 -9.97 13.00 -18.08
N PHE A 317 -10.34 11.74 -18.33
CA PHE A 317 -11.66 11.39 -18.86
C PHE A 317 -12.71 11.06 -17.79
N LEU A 318 -12.36 11.10 -16.50
CA LEU A 318 -13.22 10.65 -15.41
C LEU A 318 -14.57 11.39 -15.35
N LYS A 319 -14.59 12.70 -15.67
CA LYS A 319 -15.83 13.48 -15.75
C LYS A 319 -16.80 12.97 -16.82
N ARG A 320 -16.29 12.39 -17.92
CA ARG A 320 -17.06 11.87 -19.05
C ARG A 320 -17.48 10.42 -18.85
N TRP A 321 -16.57 9.59 -18.32
CA TRP A 321 -16.80 8.14 -18.15
C TRP A 321 -17.49 7.78 -16.84
N GLY A 322 -17.50 8.71 -15.86
CA GLY A 322 -17.92 8.42 -14.48
C GLY A 322 -16.93 7.51 -13.77
N TYR A 323 -17.28 7.06 -12.56
CA TYR A 323 -16.37 6.26 -11.73
C TYR A 323 -16.48 4.75 -11.98
N ARG A 324 -17.68 4.28 -12.30
CA ARG A 324 -18.01 2.85 -12.39
C ARG A 324 -17.27 2.14 -13.54
N TRP A 325 -17.36 2.68 -14.76
CA TRP A 325 -16.82 2.00 -15.93
C TRP A 325 -15.30 1.82 -15.95
N PRO A 326 -14.48 2.84 -15.60
CA PRO A 326 -13.05 2.64 -15.43
C PRO A 326 -12.70 1.58 -14.39
N MET A 327 -13.48 1.50 -13.28
CA MET A 327 -13.28 0.46 -12.27
C MET A 327 -13.62 -0.93 -12.82
N VAL A 328 -14.77 -1.11 -13.47
CA VAL A 328 -15.17 -2.41 -14.08
C VAL A 328 -14.11 -2.89 -15.07
N PHE A 329 -13.71 -2.02 -16.00
CA PHE A 329 -12.63 -2.32 -16.95
C PHE A 329 -11.33 -2.71 -16.24
N GLY A 330 -10.93 -1.90 -15.25
CA GLY A 330 -9.67 -2.12 -14.52
C GLY A 330 -9.68 -3.42 -13.72
N PHE A 331 -10.77 -3.74 -13.02
CA PHE A 331 -10.92 -5.00 -12.29
C PHE A 331 -10.90 -6.21 -13.24
N GLY A 332 -11.64 -6.15 -14.36
CA GLY A 332 -11.67 -7.21 -15.37
C GLY A 332 -10.30 -7.46 -15.98
N LEU A 333 -9.61 -6.40 -16.44
CA LEU A 333 -8.28 -6.50 -17.02
C LEU A 333 -7.25 -7.01 -16.01
N SER A 334 -7.27 -6.48 -14.78
CA SER A 334 -6.37 -6.95 -13.70
C SER A 334 -6.63 -8.41 -13.34
N ALA A 335 -7.89 -8.86 -13.33
CA ALA A 335 -8.24 -10.24 -13.05
C ALA A 335 -7.69 -11.20 -14.10
N VAL A 336 -7.99 -10.94 -15.37
CA VAL A 336 -7.54 -11.77 -16.51
C VAL A 336 -6.02 -11.85 -16.55
N THR A 337 -5.34 -10.70 -16.42
CA THR A 337 -3.87 -10.65 -16.46
C THR A 337 -3.22 -11.32 -15.25
N THR A 338 -3.83 -11.22 -14.06
CA THR A 338 -3.34 -11.93 -12.87
C THR A 338 -3.49 -13.44 -13.03
N MET A 339 -4.62 -13.92 -13.54
CA MET A 339 -4.81 -15.35 -13.83
C MET A 339 -3.83 -15.85 -14.90
N ALA A 340 -3.56 -15.05 -15.93
CA ALA A 340 -2.62 -15.39 -17.00
C ALA A 340 -1.16 -15.51 -16.51
N LEU A 341 -0.80 -14.95 -15.34
CA LEU A 341 0.50 -15.18 -14.71
C LEU A 341 0.65 -16.60 -14.15
N ALA A 342 -0.44 -17.38 -14.04
CA ALA A 342 -0.34 -18.74 -13.53
C ALA A 342 0.49 -19.62 -14.49
N PRO A 343 1.44 -20.42 -13.98
CA PRO A 343 2.31 -21.27 -14.81
C PRO A 343 1.56 -22.24 -15.72
N VAL A 344 0.36 -22.67 -15.32
CA VAL A 344 -0.49 -23.60 -16.08
C VAL A 344 -1.15 -22.93 -17.28
N LEU A 345 -1.39 -21.60 -17.22
CA LEU A 345 -2.00 -20.82 -18.29
C LEU A 345 -0.94 -20.16 -19.20
N SER A 346 0.25 -20.79 -19.34
CA SER A 346 1.27 -20.26 -20.22
C SER A 346 0.68 -20.03 -21.62
N LEU A 347 0.66 -18.79 -22.07
CA LEU A 347 0.16 -18.35 -23.38
C LEU A 347 0.81 -19.05 -24.58
N TRP A 348 1.80 -19.89 -24.32
CA TRP A 348 2.54 -20.68 -25.31
C TRP A 348 1.67 -21.60 -26.16
N GLY A 349 0.52 -22.03 -25.63
CA GLY A 349 -0.43 -22.87 -26.39
C GLY A 349 -1.47 -22.11 -27.19
N VAL A 350 -1.76 -20.83 -26.83
CA VAL A 350 -2.91 -20.09 -27.41
C VAL A 350 -2.50 -19.15 -28.53
N THR A 351 -1.29 -18.57 -28.50
CA THR A 351 -0.94 -17.50 -29.45
C THR A 351 0.07 -17.89 -30.54
N GLY A 352 0.72 -19.04 -30.43
CA GLY A 352 1.76 -19.45 -31.40
C GLY A 352 3.00 -18.53 -31.44
N VAL A 353 3.02 -17.45 -30.66
CA VAL A 353 4.10 -16.48 -30.59
C VAL A 353 5.12 -16.94 -29.58
N ARG A 354 6.35 -17.22 -30.01
CA ARG A 354 7.48 -17.57 -29.15
C ARG A 354 8.12 -16.31 -28.57
N TRP A 355 7.52 -15.71 -27.57
CA TRP A 355 8.15 -14.65 -26.78
C TRP A 355 9.04 -15.29 -25.70
N GLY A 356 10.12 -14.61 -25.31
CA GLY A 356 10.89 -15.00 -24.14
C GLY A 356 10.05 -14.89 -22.86
N THR A 357 10.39 -15.66 -21.84
CA THR A 357 9.65 -15.70 -20.57
C THR A 357 9.58 -14.31 -19.91
N SER A 358 10.67 -13.53 -19.96
CA SER A 358 10.74 -12.17 -19.41
C SER A 358 9.83 -11.19 -20.16
N GLU A 359 9.73 -11.31 -21.46
CA GLU A 359 8.90 -10.45 -22.33
C GLU A 359 7.40 -10.72 -22.10
N THR A 360 7.03 -11.99 -21.98
CA THR A 360 5.65 -12.40 -21.66
C THR A 360 5.23 -11.88 -20.29
N LEU A 361 6.08 -12.02 -19.27
CA LEU A 361 5.83 -11.50 -17.94
C LEU A 361 5.71 -9.97 -17.97
N ALA A 362 6.63 -9.28 -18.64
CA ALA A 362 6.62 -7.83 -18.77
C ALA A 362 5.33 -7.33 -19.44
N PHE A 363 4.87 -8.02 -20.51
CA PHE A 363 3.62 -7.69 -21.21
C PHE A 363 2.38 -7.89 -20.31
N LEU A 364 2.27 -9.03 -19.63
CA LEU A 364 1.16 -9.28 -18.70
C LEU A 364 1.14 -8.27 -17.56
N LEU A 365 2.31 -7.92 -17.04
CA LEU A 365 2.46 -6.92 -16.00
C LEU A 365 2.11 -5.51 -16.49
N LEU A 366 2.44 -5.16 -17.74
CA LEU A 366 1.99 -3.90 -18.37
C LEU A 366 0.47 -3.81 -18.40
N LEU A 367 -0.21 -4.84 -18.91
CA LEU A 367 -1.66 -4.89 -18.96
C LEU A 367 -2.30 -4.83 -17.57
N ASN A 368 -1.71 -5.54 -16.60
CA ASN A 368 -2.13 -5.47 -15.21
C ASN A 368 -1.99 -4.05 -14.65
N GLY A 369 -0.87 -3.38 -14.97
CA GLY A 369 -0.65 -1.98 -14.63
C GLY A 369 -1.72 -1.06 -15.20
N ILE A 370 -2.09 -1.23 -16.46
CA ILE A 370 -3.19 -0.46 -17.10
C ILE A 370 -4.49 -0.67 -16.34
N GLY A 371 -4.83 -1.91 -15.97
CA GLY A 371 -5.99 -2.20 -15.14
C GLY A 371 -5.97 -1.46 -13.80
N GLY A 372 -4.87 -1.55 -13.06
CA GLY A 372 -4.70 -0.84 -11.79
C GLY A 372 -4.79 0.67 -11.95
N GLY A 373 -4.15 1.24 -12.98
CA GLY A 373 -4.18 2.67 -13.29
C GLY A 373 -5.58 3.19 -13.59
N ALA A 374 -6.44 2.38 -14.20
CA ALA A 374 -7.84 2.74 -14.41
C ALA A 374 -8.65 2.75 -13.09
N ILE A 375 -8.34 1.86 -12.15
CA ILE A 375 -9.07 1.73 -10.89
C ILE A 375 -8.76 2.89 -9.93
N PHE A 376 -7.48 3.21 -9.71
CA PHE A 376 -7.09 4.08 -8.59
C PHE A 376 -7.71 5.48 -8.61
N PRO A 377 -7.68 6.25 -9.72
CA PRO A 377 -8.30 7.58 -9.76
C PRO A 377 -9.81 7.52 -9.59
N ALA A 378 -10.47 6.55 -10.23
CA ALA A 378 -11.91 6.38 -10.16
C ALA A 378 -12.37 6.05 -8.73
N ALA A 379 -11.75 5.07 -8.09
CA ALA A 379 -12.06 4.67 -6.72
C ALA A 379 -11.75 5.79 -5.71
N ASN A 380 -10.68 6.58 -5.94
CA ASN A 380 -10.34 7.70 -5.09
C ASN A 380 -11.40 8.79 -5.12
N ASN A 381 -11.77 9.22 -6.33
CA ASN A 381 -12.77 10.27 -6.50
C ASN A 381 -14.16 9.80 -6.05
N ALA A 382 -14.54 8.55 -6.31
CA ALA A 382 -15.78 7.97 -5.83
C ALA A 382 -15.89 8.04 -4.29
N CYS A 383 -14.81 7.75 -3.58
CA CYS A 383 -14.81 7.87 -2.11
C CYS A 383 -14.85 9.32 -1.62
N ILE A 384 -14.10 10.24 -2.26
CA ILE A 384 -14.07 11.66 -1.88
C ILE A 384 -15.45 12.31 -2.00
N GLU A 385 -16.24 11.95 -3.02
CA GLU A 385 -17.58 12.51 -3.20
C GLU A 385 -18.57 12.10 -2.13
N LEU A 386 -18.31 11.02 -1.37
CA LEU A 386 -19.14 10.66 -0.21
C LEU A 386 -19.06 11.71 0.90
N MET A 387 -17.89 12.31 1.14
CA MET A 387 -17.69 13.36 2.15
C MET A 387 -16.69 14.40 1.64
N PRO A 388 -17.08 15.29 0.74
CA PRO A 388 -16.20 16.30 0.17
C PRO A 388 -15.67 17.30 1.20
N GLU A 389 -16.30 17.40 2.37
CA GLU A 389 -15.87 18.26 3.47
C GLU A 389 -14.72 17.65 4.29
N LYS A 390 -14.59 16.29 4.30
CA LYS A 390 -13.60 15.55 5.08
C LYS A 390 -12.69 14.70 4.16
N VAL A 391 -12.18 15.31 3.08
CA VAL A 391 -11.35 14.62 2.06
C VAL A 391 -10.19 13.85 2.68
N GLY A 392 -9.47 14.46 3.64
CA GLY A 392 -8.33 13.82 4.31
C GLY A 392 -8.72 12.54 5.04
N THR A 393 -9.83 12.56 5.78
CA THR A 393 -10.35 11.40 6.52
C THR A 393 -10.74 10.27 5.57
N ILE A 394 -11.49 10.58 4.52
CA ILE A 394 -11.93 9.57 3.53
C ILE A 394 -10.75 8.93 2.79
N VAL A 395 -9.78 9.73 2.36
CA VAL A 395 -8.56 9.23 1.70
C VAL A 395 -7.74 8.38 2.68
N GLY A 396 -7.64 8.79 3.94
CA GLY A 396 -6.98 8.03 5.01
C GLY A 396 -7.63 6.66 5.23
N LEU A 397 -8.95 6.62 5.43
CA LEU A 397 -9.71 5.39 5.61
C LEU A 397 -9.58 4.44 4.41
N ARG A 398 -9.74 4.98 3.21
CA ARG A 398 -9.58 4.20 1.97
C ARG A 398 -8.19 3.55 1.88
N ASN A 399 -7.13 4.31 2.17
CA ASN A 399 -5.77 3.79 2.17
C ASN A 399 -5.55 2.77 3.29
N MET A 400 -6.18 2.96 4.45
CA MET A 400 -6.19 1.98 5.52
C MET A 400 -6.75 0.63 5.04
N PHE A 401 -7.96 0.61 4.46
CA PHE A 401 -8.57 -0.63 3.92
C PHE A 401 -7.67 -1.29 2.87
N ARG A 402 -7.08 -0.51 1.98
CA ARG A 402 -6.15 -1.01 0.97
C ARG A 402 -4.89 -1.63 1.60
N ASN A 403 -4.30 -0.99 2.60
CA ASN A 403 -3.09 -1.49 3.25
C ASN A 403 -3.38 -2.72 4.11
N VAL A 404 -4.54 -2.76 4.79
CA VAL A 404 -5.03 -3.98 5.47
C VAL A 404 -5.16 -5.13 4.47
N GLY A 405 -5.79 -4.86 3.32
CA GLY A 405 -5.86 -5.83 2.23
C GLY A 405 -4.46 -6.29 1.79
N GLY A 406 -3.50 -5.37 1.65
CA GLY A 406 -2.12 -5.69 1.30
C GLY A 406 -1.46 -6.63 2.30
N ALA A 407 -1.58 -6.34 3.59
CA ALA A 407 -1.04 -7.20 4.66
C ALA A 407 -1.70 -8.59 4.67
N LEU A 408 -3.04 -8.64 4.54
CA LEU A 408 -3.78 -9.90 4.39
C LEU A 408 -3.31 -10.69 3.15
N GLY A 409 -3.12 -10.00 2.02
CA GLY A 409 -2.66 -10.63 0.78
C GLY A 409 -1.27 -11.23 0.90
N VAL A 410 -0.32 -10.53 1.54
CA VAL A 410 1.02 -11.05 1.84
C VAL A 410 0.92 -12.31 2.71
N THR A 411 0.13 -12.27 3.79
CA THR A 411 -0.01 -13.39 4.73
C THR A 411 -0.68 -14.60 4.06
N LEU A 412 -1.79 -14.38 3.34
CA LEU A 412 -2.50 -15.47 2.63
C LEU A 412 -1.61 -16.13 1.57
N LEU A 413 -0.88 -15.32 0.79
CA LEU A 413 0.04 -15.83 -0.22
C LEU A 413 1.16 -16.65 0.42
N THR A 414 1.78 -16.12 1.48
CA THR A 414 2.85 -16.82 2.19
C THR A 414 2.35 -18.16 2.73
N PHE A 415 1.15 -18.18 3.32
CA PHE A 415 0.49 -19.41 3.78
C PHE A 415 0.29 -20.41 2.63
N ILE A 416 -0.28 -19.99 1.50
CA ILE A 416 -0.51 -20.87 0.35
C ILE A 416 0.82 -21.43 -0.18
N LEU A 417 1.88 -20.60 -0.26
CA LEU A 417 3.20 -21.04 -0.69
C LEU A 417 3.84 -22.05 0.28
N HIS A 418 3.55 -21.92 1.59
CA HIS A 418 4.07 -22.84 2.61
C HIS A 418 3.39 -24.21 2.55
N VAL A 419 2.07 -24.23 2.40
CA VAL A 419 1.26 -25.47 2.39
C VAL A 419 1.32 -26.21 1.05
N SER A 420 1.66 -25.50 -0.03
CA SER A 420 1.69 -26.10 -1.36
C SER A 420 2.84 -27.10 -1.52
N SER A 421 2.57 -28.22 -2.19
CA SER A 421 3.54 -29.29 -2.47
C SER A 421 4.79 -28.79 -3.21
N ASN A 422 4.63 -27.78 -4.05
CA ASN A 422 5.73 -27.06 -4.70
C ASN A 422 5.37 -25.59 -4.93
N ARG A 423 6.37 -24.73 -5.13
CA ARG A 423 6.18 -23.28 -5.33
C ARG A 423 5.36 -22.95 -6.58
N ALA A 424 5.49 -23.73 -7.65
CA ALA A 424 4.75 -23.47 -8.88
C ALA A 424 3.23 -23.67 -8.68
N SER A 425 2.84 -24.74 -8.00
CA SER A 425 1.43 -24.98 -7.63
C SER A 425 0.91 -23.89 -6.71
N GLY A 426 1.70 -23.46 -5.72
CA GLY A 426 1.33 -22.37 -4.81
C GLY A 426 1.06 -21.05 -5.56
N PHE A 427 1.95 -20.64 -6.44
CA PHE A 427 1.75 -19.44 -7.27
C PHE A 427 0.55 -19.60 -8.21
N THR A 428 0.33 -20.77 -8.80
CA THR A 428 -0.85 -21.05 -9.63
C THR A 428 -2.14 -20.81 -8.86
N ILE A 429 -2.26 -21.40 -7.65
CA ILE A 429 -3.43 -21.23 -6.78
C ILE A 429 -3.64 -19.74 -6.46
N VAL A 430 -2.57 -19.04 -6.06
CA VAL A 430 -2.65 -17.61 -5.70
C VAL A 430 -3.12 -16.76 -6.86
N PHE A 431 -2.54 -16.92 -8.04
CA PHE A 431 -2.90 -16.08 -9.20
C PHE A 431 -4.32 -16.34 -9.67
N ILE A 432 -4.76 -17.61 -9.70
CA ILE A 432 -6.13 -17.96 -10.07
C ILE A 432 -7.12 -17.45 -9.02
N ALA A 433 -6.88 -17.72 -7.74
CA ALA A 433 -7.76 -17.27 -6.65
C ALA A 433 -7.87 -15.74 -6.60
N SER A 434 -6.75 -15.03 -6.79
CA SER A 434 -6.73 -13.57 -6.82
C SER A 434 -7.52 -13.01 -8.00
N GLY A 435 -7.38 -13.60 -9.18
CA GLY A 435 -8.14 -13.19 -10.37
C GLY A 435 -9.64 -13.45 -10.19
N LEU A 436 -10.02 -14.60 -9.66
CA LEU A 436 -11.42 -14.91 -9.34
C LEU A 436 -12.01 -13.95 -8.30
N THR A 437 -11.23 -13.60 -7.27
CA THR A 437 -11.64 -12.61 -6.25
C THR A 437 -11.87 -11.23 -6.86
N LEU A 438 -11.01 -10.80 -7.78
CA LEU A 438 -11.21 -9.55 -8.52
C LEU A 438 -12.49 -9.60 -9.37
N LEU A 439 -12.75 -10.68 -10.10
CA LEU A 439 -13.98 -10.84 -10.88
C LEU A 439 -15.23 -10.85 -9.99
N ALA A 440 -15.19 -11.60 -8.88
CA ALA A 440 -16.28 -11.68 -7.92
C ALA A 440 -16.57 -10.33 -7.23
N SER A 441 -15.62 -9.40 -7.25
CA SER A 441 -15.82 -8.05 -6.69
C SER A 441 -16.49 -7.07 -7.66
N ILE A 442 -16.57 -7.36 -8.98
CA ILE A 442 -17.18 -6.49 -9.97
C ILE A 442 -18.66 -6.16 -9.65
N PRO A 443 -19.52 -7.10 -9.24
CA PRO A 443 -20.89 -6.80 -8.86
C PRO A 443 -21.01 -5.73 -7.76
N PHE A 444 -20.07 -5.68 -6.79
CA PHE A 444 -20.06 -4.66 -5.75
C PHE A 444 -19.88 -3.24 -6.30
N LEU A 445 -19.24 -3.09 -7.47
CA LEU A 445 -19.08 -1.78 -8.11
C LEU A 445 -20.42 -1.20 -8.60
N PHE A 446 -21.42 -2.05 -8.86
CA PHE A 446 -22.76 -1.61 -9.26
C PHE A 446 -23.60 -1.08 -8.07
N LEU A 447 -23.17 -1.36 -6.84
CA LEU A 447 -23.74 -0.75 -5.64
C LEU A 447 -23.28 0.70 -5.45
N MET A 448 -22.23 1.13 -6.19
CA MET A 448 -21.78 2.52 -6.22
C MET A 448 -22.57 3.31 -7.27
N PRO A 449 -22.89 4.61 -7.02
CA PRO A 449 -23.47 5.49 -8.01
C PRO A 449 -22.63 5.60 -9.28
N ALA A 450 -23.30 5.69 -10.45
CA ALA A 450 -22.61 5.65 -11.73
C ALA A 450 -21.78 6.91 -12.02
N GLY A 451 -22.12 8.05 -11.43
CA GLY A 451 -21.46 9.33 -11.68
C GLY A 451 -21.88 10.41 -10.67
N ARG A 452 -21.31 11.60 -10.80
CA ARG A 452 -21.44 12.72 -9.85
C ARG A 452 -22.88 13.09 -9.47
N LYS A 453 -23.81 13.13 -10.44
CA LYS A 453 -25.23 13.45 -10.17
C LYS A 453 -25.93 12.39 -9.32
N ALA A 454 -25.63 11.12 -9.55
CA ALA A 454 -26.21 10.01 -8.78
C ALA A 454 -25.65 9.92 -7.34
N TRP A 455 -24.43 10.41 -7.11
CA TRP A 455 -23.85 10.51 -5.78
C TRP A 455 -24.51 11.59 -4.93
N GLY A 456 -24.88 12.74 -5.53
CA GLY A 456 -25.63 13.79 -4.85
C GLY A 456 -26.98 13.30 -4.30
N GLN A 457 -27.71 12.52 -5.09
CA GLN A 457 -28.99 11.92 -4.69
C GLN A 457 -28.85 10.85 -3.60
N ALA A 458 -27.77 10.04 -3.65
CA ALA A 458 -27.50 9.04 -2.61
C ALA A 458 -27.17 9.68 -1.25
N ARG A 459 -26.65 10.92 -1.25
CA ARG A 459 -26.33 11.69 -0.03
C ARG A 459 -27.58 12.26 0.67
N GLU A 460 -28.62 12.56 -0.09
CA GLU A 460 -29.90 13.06 0.48
C GLU A 460 -30.74 11.94 1.14
N LEU A 461 -30.38 10.68 0.91
CA LEU A 461 -31.05 9.49 1.44
C LEU A 461 -30.34 8.85 2.63
N THR A 462 -29.15 9.36 3.04
CA THR A 462 -28.36 8.95 4.22
C THR A 462 -28.28 10.07 5.23
#